data_b7a4640bc9440eaa3a0deed7fa9fadbb
#
_entry.id   b7a4640bc9440eaa3a0deed7fa9fadbb
#
_cell.length_a   1.000
_cell.length_b   1.000
_cell.length_c   1.000
_cell.angle_alpha   90.00
_cell.angle_beta   90.00
_cell.angle_gamma   90.00
#
_symmetry.space_group_name_H-M   'P 1'
#
loop_
_entity.id
_entity.type
_entity.pdbx_description
1 polymer ?
#
loop_
_entity_poly.entity_id
_entity_poly.type
_entity_poly.pdbx_seq_one_letter_code
_entity_poly.pdbx_strand_id
1 'polypeptide(L)'
;MSSKSPARIAAMFATVAAFATTAMTPMIATAQPMQDAQAVVAPAPHVRLTTPWTDEALKAPVPFPEYPRPQLVRTEWLNLNGQWDYWGGKGAPDARLAPGSAPRFPEKTERVRVPYPVESMLSGVERLGEVNLWYRRGFEIPAAWKGRRVRINFGAVDRLATIYVNGTRVGQHEGGYTSFGFDITPLLKPGRNELVVAAFDPSTNDGTLGKQSLKPGGIFYTPSSGIWQTVWLEPVGQAHIAKLDMTPVVGEQRLALTVRAGETKGLQVEAVALKDGQVVGRVRGAADKALSLPVPQPRLWSPDDPFLYDLKVTLRRDGKVVDQVDSYFGMRSIEVGMVDGVPRPLLNGRFVFQFGPLDQGFWPDGLYTAPTDAALRFDLEETKKLGFNMVRKHIKVEPARWFHYADKLGLLVWQDMPQAWDAETDLAVRAKTEVEWREIVDQLRSETSIVTWVIFNESWGDFEHRRMAAQFRAMDPTRLINAHSGINFAPHDEGGGDLIDLHDYPGPAAPTYQPWRIAVLGEYGGNSLKVPGHMYRPESKCCYHLFDSAAAINDAYVAQVDKLRGFRADKGLSAAIYTETTDVEEELNGFFTYDRRVKKLDFDRVSKVNKALIDGR
;
A
#
# COMPACT_ATOMS: atom_id res chain seq x y z
N MET A 1 -71.49 -11.62 -5.80
CA MET A 1 -72.27 -12.71 -5.24
C MET A 1 -71.34 -13.78 -4.73
N SER A 2 -71.36 -13.92 -3.43
CA SER A 2 -71.34 -15.11 -2.58
C SER A 2 -70.09 -16.00 -2.69
N SER A 3 -69.15 -15.96 -1.78
CA SER A 3 -69.05 -16.46 -0.39
C SER A 3 -68.82 -17.98 -0.31
N LYS A 4 -67.69 -18.39 0.28
CA LYS A 4 -67.53 -19.16 1.52
C LYS A 4 -66.29 -20.01 1.55
N SER A 5 -65.45 -19.74 2.53
CA SER A 5 -64.59 -20.69 3.25
C SER A 5 -65.53 -21.57 4.14
N PRO A 6 -65.09 -22.63 4.84
CA PRO A 6 -63.77 -23.02 5.36
C PRO A 6 -63.54 -24.54 5.57
N ALA A 7 -62.36 -24.87 6.09
CA ALA A 7 -62.06 -25.80 7.19
C ALA A 7 -61.68 -27.28 6.97
N ARG A 8 -60.50 -27.58 7.54
CA ARG A 8 -60.11 -28.67 8.48
C ARG A 8 -59.75 -30.07 7.97
N ILE A 9 -58.61 -30.55 8.49
CA ILE A 9 -58.32 -31.85 9.21
C ILE A 9 -57.07 -32.46 8.55
N ALA A 10 -56.05 -32.96 9.16
CA ALA A 10 -55.58 -33.35 10.45
C ALA A 10 -54.24 -34.10 10.27
N ALA A 11 -53.45 -34.09 11.28
CA ALA A 11 -52.15 -34.69 11.52
C ALA A 11 -51.88 -36.10 10.98
N MET A 12 -50.62 -36.33 10.56
CA MET A 12 -49.99 -37.65 10.62
C MET A 12 -48.53 -37.47 11.02
N PHE A 13 -48.16 -38.10 12.12
CA PHE A 13 -46.80 -38.19 12.66
C PHE A 13 -45.88 -38.99 11.75
N ALA A 14 -44.72 -38.47 11.46
CA ALA A 14 -43.58 -39.25 10.99
C ALA A 14 -42.32 -38.79 11.72
N THR A 15 -41.79 -39.69 12.49
CA THR A 15 -40.51 -39.63 13.22
C THR A 15 -39.37 -39.40 12.24
N VAL A 16 -38.61 -38.31 12.39
CA VAL A 16 -37.36 -38.08 11.69
C VAL A 16 -36.25 -38.05 12.72
N ALA A 17 -35.28 -38.91 12.52
CA ALA A 17 -34.05 -39.03 13.32
C ALA A 17 -33.25 -37.72 13.28
N ALA A 18 -32.90 -37.24 14.45
CA ALA A 18 -32.01 -36.09 14.60
C ALA A 18 -30.57 -36.46 14.21
N PHE A 19 -30.13 -35.98 13.05
CA PHE A 19 -28.71 -35.80 12.80
C PHE A 19 -28.27 -34.48 13.47
N ALA A 20 -27.43 -34.57 14.49
CA ALA A 20 -26.81 -33.44 15.09
C ALA A 20 -25.79 -32.85 14.10
N THR A 21 -26.17 -31.84 13.36
CA THR A 21 -25.24 -30.95 12.68
C THR A 21 -24.68 -30.02 13.76
N THR A 22 -23.45 -30.25 14.16
CA THR A 22 -22.66 -29.25 14.88
C THR A 22 -22.42 -28.09 13.91
N ALA A 23 -23.23 -27.06 14.02
CA ALA A 23 -22.97 -25.78 13.39
C ALA A 23 -21.71 -25.21 14.05
N MET A 24 -20.59 -25.22 13.35
CA MET A 24 -19.46 -24.37 13.68
C MET A 24 -19.93 -22.93 13.48
N THR A 25 -20.17 -22.25 14.58
CA THR A 25 -20.38 -20.80 14.59
C THR A 25 -19.08 -20.17 14.10
N PRO A 26 -19.11 -19.32 13.06
CA PRO A 26 -17.94 -18.52 12.73
C PRO A 26 -17.61 -17.68 13.97
N MET A 27 -16.35 -17.74 14.44
CA MET A 27 -15.85 -16.77 15.41
C MET A 27 -15.86 -15.42 14.71
N ILE A 28 -16.93 -14.67 14.89
CA ILE A 28 -17.00 -13.26 14.57
C ILE A 28 -15.98 -12.62 15.49
N ALA A 29 -14.85 -12.18 14.96
CA ALA A 29 -13.99 -11.23 15.65
C ALA A 29 -14.81 -9.95 15.81
N THR A 30 -15.54 -9.85 16.91
CA THR A 30 -16.25 -8.63 17.28
C THR A 30 -15.22 -7.54 17.44
N ALA A 31 -15.26 -6.56 16.55
CA ALA A 31 -14.50 -5.32 16.70
C ALA A 31 -14.88 -4.74 18.07
N GLN A 32 -13.93 -4.74 19.01
CA GLN A 32 -14.13 -4.07 20.28
C GLN A 32 -13.99 -2.57 20.02
N PRO A 33 -14.93 -1.72 20.47
CA PRO A 33 -14.77 -0.29 20.42
C PRO A 33 -13.50 0.09 21.20
N MET A 34 -12.59 0.78 20.52
CA MET A 34 -11.36 1.28 21.17
C MET A 34 -11.72 2.37 22.18
N GLN A 35 -11.31 2.15 23.41
CA GLN A 35 -11.44 3.12 24.49
C GLN A 35 -10.42 4.25 24.34
N ASP A 36 -10.79 5.42 24.85
CA ASP A 36 -10.00 6.67 24.91
C ASP A 36 -8.51 6.45 25.18
N ALA A 37 -7.68 7.34 24.60
CA ALA A 37 -6.23 7.38 24.77
C ALA A 37 -5.83 7.45 26.25
N GLN A 38 -5.75 6.33 26.91
CA GLN A 38 -5.31 6.18 28.31
C GLN A 38 -4.06 5.31 28.39
N ALA A 39 -3.04 5.92 29.00
CA ALA A 39 -1.82 5.32 29.55
C ALA A 39 -1.06 4.36 28.61
N VAL A 40 0.19 4.72 28.34
CA VAL A 40 1.21 3.84 27.75
C VAL A 40 1.18 2.48 28.45
N VAL A 41 0.53 1.51 27.82
CA VAL A 41 0.59 0.12 28.27
C VAL A 41 1.88 -0.45 27.71
N ALA A 42 2.75 -0.95 28.57
CA ALA A 42 3.92 -1.69 28.11
C ALA A 42 3.44 -2.85 27.21
N PRO A 43 3.99 -3.00 25.98
CA PRO A 43 3.61 -4.09 25.11
C PRO A 43 3.81 -5.42 25.84
N ALA A 44 2.94 -6.40 25.57
CA ALA A 44 3.14 -7.74 26.14
C ALA A 44 4.53 -8.27 25.75
N PRO A 45 5.19 -9.07 26.61
CA PRO A 45 6.51 -9.59 26.33
C PRO A 45 6.57 -10.26 24.96
N HIS A 46 7.53 -9.85 24.14
CA HIS A 46 7.76 -10.42 22.81
C HIS A 46 9.25 -10.66 22.56
N VAL A 47 9.54 -11.54 21.64
CA VAL A 47 10.91 -11.82 21.21
C VAL A 47 11.36 -10.72 20.25
N ARG A 48 12.49 -10.08 20.57
CA ARG A 48 13.10 -9.10 19.67
C ARG A 48 13.74 -9.82 18.49
N LEU A 49 13.08 -9.76 17.35
CA LEU A 49 13.55 -10.34 16.10
C LEU A 49 14.33 -9.32 15.27
N THR A 50 15.29 -9.81 14.50
CA THR A 50 16.10 -9.02 13.57
C THR A 50 16.12 -9.68 12.21
N THR A 51 16.06 -8.87 11.15
CA THR A 51 16.15 -9.34 9.77
C THR A 51 17.61 -9.49 9.31
N PRO A 52 17.89 -10.09 8.16
CA PRO A 52 19.22 -10.11 7.56
C PRO A 52 19.82 -8.71 7.30
N TRP A 53 19.01 -7.66 7.23
CA TRP A 53 19.39 -6.30 6.91
C TRP A 53 19.52 -5.37 8.12
N THR A 54 19.14 -5.82 9.31
CA THR A 54 19.16 -5.00 10.54
C THR A 54 20.52 -4.35 10.79
N ASP A 55 21.60 -5.13 10.69
CA ASP A 55 22.95 -4.65 10.95
C ASP A 55 23.40 -3.58 9.94
N GLU A 56 23.03 -3.73 8.67
CA GLU A 56 23.27 -2.75 7.62
C GLU A 56 22.51 -1.45 7.92
N ALA A 57 21.22 -1.57 8.25
CA ALA A 57 20.37 -0.43 8.59
C ALA A 57 20.90 0.35 9.80
N LEU A 58 21.39 -0.34 10.84
CA LEU A 58 21.95 0.29 12.03
C LEU A 58 23.29 0.99 11.77
N LYS A 59 24.11 0.44 10.87
CA LYS A 59 25.43 1.00 10.52
C LYS A 59 25.36 2.13 9.50
N ALA A 60 24.30 2.19 8.69
CA ALA A 60 24.13 3.22 7.67
C ALA A 60 24.04 4.62 8.31
N PRO A 61 24.94 5.55 7.98
CA PRO A 61 24.86 6.92 8.51
C PRO A 61 23.61 7.66 8.00
N VAL A 62 23.17 7.32 6.79
CA VAL A 62 21.96 7.82 6.15
C VAL A 62 21.18 6.61 5.62
N PRO A 63 20.07 6.20 6.27
CA PRO A 63 19.18 5.17 5.74
C PRO A 63 18.58 5.57 4.39
N PHE A 64 18.30 4.60 3.53
CA PHE A 64 17.71 4.82 2.20
C PHE A 64 18.47 5.92 1.42
N PRO A 65 19.71 5.66 1.00
CA PRO A 65 20.48 6.61 0.21
C PRO A 65 19.94 6.78 -1.22
N GLU A 66 19.02 5.94 -1.65
CA GLU A 66 18.43 5.95 -2.97
C GLU A 66 17.44 7.10 -3.14
N TYR A 67 17.35 7.65 -4.36
CA TYR A 67 16.37 8.69 -4.67
C TYR A 67 14.92 8.16 -4.51
N PRO A 68 14.05 8.85 -3.77
CA PRO A 68 12.77 8.28 -3.32
C PRO A 68 11.65 8.25 -4.37
N ARG A 69 11.75 9.02 -5.47
CA ARG A 69 10.70 9.13 -6.50
C ARG A 69 11.15 8.63 -7.88
N PRO A 70 11.11 7.32 -8.16
CA PRO A 70 11.59 6.76 -9.43
C PRO A 70 10.90 7.29 -10.70
N GLN A 71 9.64 7.74 -10.59
CA GLN A 71 8.90 8.34 -11.71
C GLN A 71 9.06 9.87 -11.82
N LEU A 72 9.93 10.49 -11.03
CA LEU A 72 10.23 11.92 -11.07
C LEU A 72 11.67 12.20 -10.65
N VAL A 73 12.64 11.54 -11.28
CA VAL A 73 14.03 11.56 -10.84
C VAL A 73 14.69 12.90 -11.14
N ARG A 74 15.33 13.47 -10.10
CA ARG A 74 16.23 14.63 -10.17
C ARG A 74 17.64 14.23 -9.79
N THR A 75 18.61 14.80 -10.46
CA THR A 75 20.03 14.52 -10.19
C THR A 75 20.55 15.20 -8.94
N GLU A 76 19.97 16.34 -8.56
CA GLU A 76 20.35 17.10 -7.38
C GLU A 76 19.29 16.98 -6.29
N TRP A 77 19.70 16.47 -5.15
CA TRP A 77 18.86 16.33 -3.96
C TRP A 77 19.74 16.14 -2.71
N LEU A 78 19.16 16.32 -1.53
CA LEU A 78 19.83 16.10 -0.26
C LEU A 78 18.93 15.25 0.64
N ASN A 79 19.41 14.06 0.99
CA ASN A 79 18.75 13.17 1.92
C ASN A 79 18.88 13.68 3.36
N LEU A 80 17.76 13.83 4.06
CA LEU A 80 17.72 14.25 5.46
C LEU A 80 17.46 13.09 6.43
N ASN A 81 17.43 11.84 5.98
CA ASN A 81 17.32 10.68 6.87
C ASN A 81 18.52 10.57 7.80
N GLY A 82 18.43 9.74 8.83
CA GLY A 82 19.47 9.48 9.81
C GLY A 82 19.10 10.03 11.19
N GLN A 83 20.08 10.47 11.95
CA GLN A 83 19.87 10.86 13.36
C GLN A 83 19.27 12.26 13.51
N TRP A 84 18.13 12.35 14.19
CA TRP A 84 17.45 13.59 14.55
C TRP A 84 17.36 13.74 16.08
N ASP A 85 17.23 14.96 16.59
CA ASP A 85 16.78 15.20 17.95
C ASP A 85 15.31 14.88 18.06
N TYR A 86 14.90 14.26 19.16
CA TYR A 86 13.54 13.83 19.40
C TYR A 86 13.02 14.30 20.77
N TRP A 87 11.77 14.71 20.79
CA TRP A 87 11.06 15.09 22.00
C TRP A 87 9.63 14.57 21.91
N GLY A 88 9.36 13.45 22.56
CA GLY A 88 8.07 12.79 22.67
C GLY A 88 7.67 12.53 24.13
N GLY A 89 6.52 11.91 24.33
CA GLY A 89 6.03 11.48 25.62
C GLY A 89 5.58 12.62 26.56
N LYS A 90 5.69 12.38 27.87
CA LYS A 90 5.27 13.34 28.87
C LYS A 90 6.04 14.66 28.77
N GLY A 91 5.30 15.79 28.64
CA GLY A 91 5.87 17.12 28.58
C GLY A 91 6.17 17.61 27.14
N ALA A 92 5.99 16.78 26.13
CA ALA A 92 5.97 17.27 24.76
C ALA A 92 4.73 18.14 24.52
N PRO A 93 4.86 19.30 23.85
CA PRO A 93 3.72 20.16 23.53
C PRO A 93 2.71 19.44 22.65
N ASP A 94 1.44 19.80 22.75
CA ASP A 94 0.39 19.27 21.87
C ASP A 94 0.68 19.65 20.41
N ALA A 95 1.02 18.65 19.60
CA ALA A 95 1.37 18.85 18.19
C ALA A 95 0.20 19.29 17.31
N ARG A 96 -1.06 19.09 17.76
CA ARG A 96 -2.28 19.59 17.06
C ARG A 96 -2.38 21.10 17.05
N LEU A 97 -1.91 21.75 18.12
CA LEU A 97 -2.05 23.19 18.28
C LEU A 97 -1.27 23.97 17.22
N ALA A 98 -0.24 23.35 16.63
CA ALA A 98 0.52 23.87 15.50
C ALA A 98 0.74 25.40 15.56
N PRO A 99 1.40 25.93 16.61
CA PRO A 99 1.60 27.37 16.77
C PRO A 99 2.35 27.96 15.58
N GLY A 100 2.27 29.29 15.39
CA GLY A 100 2.97 29.97 14.30
C GLY A 100 4.50 29.86 14.39
N SER A 101 5.02 29.54 15.57
CA SER A 101 6.46 29.31 15.82
C SER A 101 6.68 27.96 16.49
N ALA A 102 7.76 27.27 16.10
CA ALA A 102 8.16 26.03 16.75
C ALA A 102 8.46 26.26 18.25
N PRO A 103 8.06 25.33 19.13
CA PRO A 103 8.43 25.39 20.54
C PRO A 103 9.96 25.25 20.70
N ARG A 104 10.47 25.83 21.79
CA ARG A 104 11.88 25.65 22.16
C ARG A 104 12.08 24.21 22.65
N PHE A 105 12.94 23.47 21.99
CA PHE A 105 13.34 22.14 22.42
C PHE A 105 14.06 22.20 23.77
N PRO A 106 13.91 21.15 24.61
CA PRO A 106 14.69 21.05 25.84
C PRO A 106 16.19 20.93 25.53
N GLU A 107 17.06 21.28 26.50
CA GLU A 107 18.51 21.18 26.34
C GLU A 107 18.97 19.73 26.11
N LYS A 108 18.34 18.80 26.82
CA LYS A 108 18.55 17.37 26.60
C LYS A 108 17.38 16.79 25.81
N THR A 109 17.70 16.26 24.65
CA THR A 109 16.76 15.56 23.77
C THR A 109 17.20 14.12 23.62
N GLU A 110 16.25 13.27 23.29
CA GLU A 110 16.55 11.93 22.82
C GLU A 110 17.00 11.96 21.36
N ARG A 111 17.44 10.82 20.86
CA ARG A 111 17.81 10.65 19.45
C ARG A 111 16.87 9.66 18.81
N VAL A 112 16.41 9.97 17.61
CA VAL A 112 15.60 9.08 16.77
C VAL A 112 16.27 8.92 15.41
N ARG A 113 16.21 7.74 14.85
CA ARG A 113 16.69 7.47 13.49
C ARG A 113 15.52 7.52 12.51
N VAL A 114 15.45 8.59 11.73
CA VAL A 114 14.49 8.75 10.63
C VAL A 114 14.99 7.97 9.39
N PRO A 115 14.12 7.24 8.66
CA PRO A 115 12.66 7.28 8.69
C PRO A 115 12.01 6.07 9.39
N TYR A 116 12.52 5.64 10.52
CA TYR A 116 11.89 4.52 11.23
C TYR A 116 10.88 5.03 12.27
N PRO A 117 9.65 4.43 12.32
CA PRO A 117 8.62 4.78 13.30
C PRO A 117 9.15 4.68 14.73
N VAL A 118 8.68 5.54 15.63
CA VAL A 118 9.21 5.63 17.00
C VAL A 118 9.04 4.36 17.81
N GLU A 119 8.08 3.52 17.48
CA GLU A 119 7.85 2.21 18.10
C GLU A 119 8.88 1.17 17.66
N SER A 120 9.52 1.35 16.51
CA SER A 120 10.42 0.37 15.90
C SER A 120 11.79 0.33 16.61
N MET A 121 12.42 -0.86 16.56
CA MET A 121 13.77 -1.05 17.03
C MET A 121 14.78 -0.14 16.30
N LEU A 122 14.64 -0.01 14.99
CA LEU A 122 15.56 0.78 14.15
C LEU A 122 15.47 2.28 14.41
N SER A 123 14.38 2.77 15.01
CA SER A 123 14.29 4.17 15.45
C SER A 123 15.23 4.49 16.60
N GLY A 124 15.49 3.51 17.48
CA GLY A 124 16.24 3.66 18.72
C GLY A 124 15.40 4.26 19.88
N VAL A 125 14.11 4.51 19.69
CA VAL A 125 13.19 5.04 20.72
C VAL A 125 12.39 3.90 21.35
N GLU A 126 11.78 3.04 20.54
CA GLU A 126 11.05 1.82 20.94
C GLU A 126 9.93 2.09 21.97
N ARG A 127 9.09 3.11 21.73
CA ARG A 127 7.99 3.45 22.63
C ARG A 127 6.66 3.49 21.92
N LEU A 128 5.70 2.75 22.49
CA LEU A 128 4.31 2.68 22.02
C LEU A 128 3.46 3.79 22.65
N GLY A 129 2.53 4.35 21.87
CA GLY A 129 1.49 5.26 22.34
C GLY A 129 1.96 6.69 22.60
N GLU A 130 3.03 7.12 21.96
CA GLU A 130 3.41 8.52 21.94
C GLU A 130 2.55 9.29 20.94
N VAL A 131 1.79 10.27 21.43
CA VAL A 131 0.79 11.01 20.64
C VAL A 131 1.37 12.28 20.01
N ASN A 132 2.30 12.94 20.71
CA ASN A 132 2.91 14.19 20.30
C ASN A 132 4.40 13.96 20.04
N LEU A 133 4.80 13.95 18.79
CA LEU A 133 6.13 13.60 18.34
C LEU A 133 6.79 14.83 17.71
N TRP A 134 7.85 15.33 18.33
CA TRP A 134 8.61 16.47 17.84
C TRP A 134 10.00 16.04 17.40
N TYR A 135 10.30 16.30 16.17
CA TYR A 135 11.59 16.00 15.52
C TYR A 135 12.33 17.27 15.19
N ARG A 136 13.66 17.30 15.37
CA ARG A 136 14.49 18.46 15.01
C ARG A 136 15.75 18.00 14.30
N ARG A 137 16.10 18.69 13.20
CA ARG A 137 17.32 18.46 12.45
C ARG A 137 17.95 19.75 11.94
N GLY A 138 19.26 19.90 12.11
CA GLY A 138 20.04 20.91 11.41
C GLY A 138 20.41 20.46 10.01
N PHE A 139 20.40 21.37 9.03
CA PHE A 139 20.83 21.12 7.65
C PHE A 139 21.47 22.36 7.03
N GLU A 140 22.24 22.17 5.98
CA GLU A 140 22.84 23.24 5.21
C GLU A 140 22.49 23.08 3.74
N ILE A 141 22.30 24.20 3.04
CA ILE A 141 21.99 24.19 1.61
C ILE A 141 23.32 24.16 0.84
N PRO A 142 23.52 23.19 -0.07
CA PRO A 142 24.70 23.15 -0.92
C PRO A 142 24.91 24.48 -1.67
N ALA A 143 26.15 24.95 -1.71
CA ALA A 143 26.49 26.23 -2.36
C ALA A 143 26.06 26.28 -3.85
N ALA A 144 26.06 25.13 -4.51
CA ALA A 144 25.59 24.98 -5.90
C ALA A 144 24.09 25.32 -6.09
N TRP A 145 23.30 25.33 -5.02
CA TRP A 145 21.86 25.65 -5.07
C TRP A 145 21.54 27.13 -4.89
N LYS A 146 22.57 27.98 -4.76
CA LYS A 146 22.40 29.42 -4.57
C LYS A 146 21.53 30.04 -5.68
N GLY A 147 20.49 30.78 -5.27
CA GLY A 147 19.55 31.45 -6.18
C GLY A 147 18.44 30.55 -6.74
N ARG A 148 18.43 29.27 -6.38
CA ARG A 148 17.32 28.35 -6.71
C ARG A 148 16.32 28.30 -5.55
N ARG A 149 15.08 27.91 -5.85
CA ARG A 149 14.13 27.52 -4.82
C ARG A 149 14.53 26.18 -4.24
N VAL A 150 14.20 25.98 -2.98
CA VAL A 150 14.44 24.71 -2.28
C VAL A 150 13.10 24.18 -1.76
N ARG A 151 12.74 23.00 -2.17
CA ARG A 151 11.58 22.27 -1.64
C ARG A 151 12.03 21.25 -0.61
N ILE A 152 11.30 21.21 0.51
CA ILE A 152 11.34 20.06 1.42
C ILE A 152 10.22 19.10 1.04
N ASN A 153 10.54 17.80 1.07
CA ASN A 153 9.60 16.74 0.70
C ASN A 153 9.64 15.64 1.77
N PHE A 154 8.50 15.02 1.99
CA PHE A 154 8.27 13.90 2.90
C PHE A 154 7.58 12.77 2.12
N GLY A 155 8.08 11.54 2.26
CA GLY A 155 7.42 10.37 1.67
C GLY A 155 6.11 10.06 2.38
N ALA A 156 6.12 10.02 3.73
CA ALA A 156 4.95 9.94 4.57
C ALA A 156 5.28 10.31 6.03
N VAL A 157 4.29 10.85 6.74
CA VAL A 157 4.34 11.13 8.19
C VAL A 157 2.96 10.81 8.77
N ASP A 158 2.85 9.86 9.66
CA ASP A 158 1.62 9.52 10.35
C ASP A 158 1.46 10.43 11.58
N ARG A 159 0.32 11.15 11.77
CA ARG A 159 -0.68 11.36 10.70
C ARG A 159 -0.92 12.85 10.42
N LEU A 160 -0.88 13.74 11.45
CA LEU A 160 -1.01 15.18 11.28
C LEU A 160 0.36 15.85 11.46
N ALA A 161 1.00 16.20 10.35
CA ALA A 161 2.34 16.75 10.33
C ALA A 161 2.33 18.28 10.18
N THR A 162 2.99 19.01 11.08
CA THR A 162 3.26 20.45 10.96
C THR A 162 4.76 20.69 10.79
N ILE A 163 5.14 21.44 9.78
CA ILE A 163 6.53 21.66 9.40
C ILE A 163 6.95 23.11 9.74
N TYR A 164 8.13 23.24 10.35
CA TYR A 164 8.75 24.52 10.68
C TYR A 164 10.18 24.59 10.14
N VAL A 165 10.56 25.73 9.63
CA VAL A 165 11.94 26.03 9.24
C VAL A 165 12.42 27.29 9.94
N ASN A 166 13.57 27.21 10.62
CA ASN A 166 14.14 28.32 11.40
C ASN A 166 13.14 28.95 12.39
N GLY A 167 12.32 28.09 13.02
CA GLY A 167 11.30 28.48 13.99
C GLY A 167 9.96 28.93 13.39
N THR A 168 9.85 29.17 12.10
CA THR A 168 8.63 29.65 11.44
C THR A 168 7.85 28.48 10.82
N ARG A 169 6.52 28.43 11.04
CA ARG A 169 5.63 27.44 10.43
C ARG A 169 5.61 27.60 8.90
N VAL A 170 5.85 26.48 8.21
CA VAL A 170 5.83 26.38 6.74
C VAL A 170 4.46 25.93 6.23
N GLY A 171 3.92 24.86 6.81
CA GLY A 171 2.68 24.24 6.39
C GLY A 171 2.30 23.03 7.23
N GLN A 172 1.22 22.40 6.86
CA GLN A 172 0.66 21.23 7.54
C GLN A 172 0.13 20.24 6.50
N HIS A 173 0.17 18.95 6.84
CA HIS A 173 -0.40 17.85 6.07
C HIS A 173 -1.14 16.92 7.03
N GLU A 174 -2.31 16.44 6.64
CA GLU A 174 -3.08 15.40 7.36
C GLU A 174 -3.23 14.17 6.45
N GLY A 175 -2.91 12.99 6.97
CA GLY A 175 -2.90 11.71 6.27
C GLY A 175 -1.57 10.98 6.49
N GLY A 176 -1.64 9.67 6.79
CA GLY A 176 -0.47 8.86 7.17
C GLY A 176 0.27 8.25 5.97
N TYR A 177 -0.29 8.27 4.75
CA TYR A 177 0.15 7.43 3.64
C TYR A 177 0.53 8.19 2.38
N THR A 178 0.33 9.51 2.34
CA THR A 178 0.60 10.31 1.15
C THR A 178 1.83 11.18 1.29
N SER A 179 2.53 11.41 0.16
CA SER A 179 3.71 12.27 0.11
C SER A 179 3.31 13.73 -0.02
N PHE A 180 4.06 14.61 0.62
CA PHE A 180 3.83 16.04 0.57
C PHE A 180 5.13 16.84 0.60
N GLY A 181 5.05 18.14 0.30
CA GLY A 181 6.23 18.99 0.35
C GLY A 181 5.91 20.47 0.20
N PHE A 182 6.86 21.28 0.67
CA PHE A 182 6.72 22.74 0.75
C PHE A 182 7.94 23.47 0.15
N ASP A 183 7.72 24.67 -0.37
CA ASP A 183 8.80 25.62 -0.69
C ASP A 183 9.28 26.29 0.59
N ILE A 184 10.52 26.05 0.97
CA ILE A 184 11.13 26.60 2.18
C ILE A 184 12.07 27.78 1.89
N THR A 185 12.24 28.16 0.62
CA THR A 185 13.16 29.19 0.16
C THR A 185 13.07 30.50 0.94
N PRO A 186 11.85 31.04 1.23
CA PRO A 186 11.71 32.33 1.93
C PRO A 186 12.23 32.31 3.38
N LEU A 187 12.37 31.12 3.97
CA LEU A 187 12.77 30.95 5.37
C LEU A 187 14.22 30.52 5.54
N LEU A 188 14.94 30.28 4.44
CA LEU A 188 16.34 29.86 4.47
C LEU A 188 17.25 31.04 4.84
N LYS A 189 18.29 30.74 5.62
CA LYS A 189 19.38 31.67 5.95
C LYS A 189 20.73 31.08 5.53
N PRO A 190 21.77 31.91 5.37
CA PRO A 190 23.12 31.41 5.11
C PRO A 190 23.61 30.50 6.24
N GLY A 191 24.34 29.43 5.87
CA GLY A 191 24.88 28.44 6.81
C GLY A 191 23.80 27.48 7.31
N ARG A 192 23.87 27.15 8.60
CA ARG A 192 23.02 26.12 9.22
C ARG A 192 21.58 26.61 9.38
N ASN A 193 20.65 25.82 8.86
CA ASN A 193 19.22 25.96 9.02
C ASN A 193 18.70 24.87 9.97
N GLU A 194 17.54 25.07 10.55
CA GLU A 194 16.86 24.14 11.44
C GLU A 194 15.51 23.77 10.84
N LEU A 195 15.25 22.47 10.77
CA LEU A 195 13.95 21.87 10.45
C LEU A 195 13.36 21.29 11.74
N VAL A 196 12.09 21.61 12.01
CA VAL A 196 11.30 20.97 13.05
C VAL A 196 10.05 20.38 12.41
N VAL A 197 9.74 19.15 12.77
CA VAL A 197 8.52 18.43 12.38
C VAL A 197 7.76 18.09 13.65
N ALA A 198 6.50 18.53 13.74
CA ALA A 198 5.56 18.09 14.75
C ALA A 198 4.61 17.08 14.11
N ALA A 199 4.55 15.87 14.64
CA ALA A 199 3.55 14.90 14.24
C ALA A 199 2.61 14.62 15.42
N PHE A 200 1.31 14.68 15.16
CA PHE A 200 0.28 14.25 16.08
C PHE A 200 -0.31 12.97 15.55
N ASP A 201 -0.11 11.89 16.31
CA ASP A 201 -0.63 10.55 15.96
C ASP A 201 -1.12 9.83 17.22
N PRO A 202 -2.43 9.81 17.46
CA PRO A 202 -3.00 9.07 18.57
C PRO A 202 -3.16 7.58 18.28
N SER A 203 -2.92 7.11 17.04
CA SER A 203 -3.20 5.75 16.57
C SER A 203 -4.62 5.29 16.93
N THR A 204 -5.61 6.14 16.64
CA THR A 204 -7.03 5.94 16.95
C THR A 204 -7.89 5.94 15.69
N ASN A 205 -9.14 5.53 15.82
CA ASN A 205 -10.07 5.31 14.70
C ASN A 205 -10.56 6.59 14.00
N ASP A 206 -10.11 7.77 14.42
CA ASP A 206 -10.55 9.07 13.88
C ASP A 206 -9.87 9.46 12.54
N GLY A 207 -9.31 8.50 11.84
CA GLY A 207 -8.69 8.60 10.52
C GLY A 207 -8.31 7.24 9.96
N THR A 208 -7.60 7.21 8.86
CA THR A 208 -7.06 5.99 8.27
C THR A 208 -6.02 5.37 9.20
N LEU A 209 -6.25 4.14 9.63
CA LEU A 209 -5.44 3.44 10.62
C LEU A 209 -4.95 2.07 10.11
N GLY A 210 -5.74 1.42 9.26
CA GLY A 210 -5.45 0.05 8.82
C GLY A 210 -5.55 -0.95 9.98
N LYS A 211 -4.60 -1.87 10.07
CA LYS A 211 -4.51 -2.89 11.13
C LYS A 211 -3.70 -2.44 12.36
N GLN A 212 -3.29 -1.18 12.42
CA GLN A 212 -2.53 -0.65 13.56
C GLN A 212 -3.36 -0.66 14.84
N SER A 213 -2.74 -1.03 15.96
CA SER A 213 -3.43 -1.10 17.27
C SER A 213 -2.47 -0.77 18.41
N LEU A 214 -2.92 0.07 19.36
CA LEU A 214 -2.22 0.30 20.62
C LEU A 214 -2.23 -0.95 21.55
N LYS A 215 -3.03 -1.96 21.19
CA LYS A 215 -3.08 -3.27 21.84
C LYS A 215 -2.90 -4.36 20.78
N PRO A 216 -1.69 -4.47 20.19
CA PRO A 216 -1.45 -5.42 19.12
C PRO A 216 -1.67 -6.86 19.57
N GLY A 217 -2.23 -7.67 18.68
CA GLY A 217 -2.50 -9.08 18.91
C GLY A 217 -3.43 -9.68 17.87
N GLY A 218 -3.36 -11.00 17.67
CA GLY A 218 -4.07 -11.67 16.60
C GLY A 218 -3.62 -11.16 15.23
N ILE A 219 -4.55 -10.62 14.44
CA ILE A 219 -4.28 -10.06 13.10
C ILE A 219 -3.89 -8.57 13.14
N PHE A 220 -3.94 -7.92 14.30
CA PHE A 220 -3.60 -6.50 14.48
C PHE A 220 -2.17 -6.36 15.00
N TYR A 221 -1.46 -5.34 14.53
CA TYR A 221 -0.05 -5.14 14.78
C TYR A 221 0.28 -3.76 15.39
N THR A 222 1.52 -3.63 15.86
CA THR A 222 2.07 -2.42 16.48
C THR A 222 1.93 -1.20 15.55
N PRO A 223 1.54 -0.01 16.03
CA PRO A 223 1.46 1.21 15.23
C PRO A 223 2.81 1.67 14.68
N SER A 224 2.76 2.56 13.72
CA SER A 224 3.91 3.17 13.07
C SER A 224 3.76 4.68 13.03
N SER A 225 4.06 5.35 14.15
CA SER A 225 3.81 6.78 14.33
C SER A 225 4.92 7.69 13.84
N GLY A 226 4.55 8.87 13.34
CA GLY A 226 5.46 9.93 12.95
C GLY A 226 6.11 9.73 11.59
N ILE A 227 7.38 10.13 11.43
CA ILE A 227 8.08 10.05 10.14
C ILE A 227 8.47 8.60 9.85
N TRP A 228 7.83 7.97 8.85
CA TRP A 228 8.11 6.58 8.49
C TRP A 228 8.59 6.37 7.04
N GLN A 229 8.67 7.47 6.23
CA GLN A 229 9.29 7.47 4.92
C GLN A 229 10.31 8.60 4.79
N THR A 230 11.17 8.51 3.75
CA THR A 230 12.28 9.44 3.50
C THR A 230 11.88 10.90 3.55
N VAL A 231 12.74 11.72 4.15
CA VAL A 231 12.70 13.19 4.14
C VAL A 231 13.87 13.71 3.31
N TRP A 232 13.61 14.64 2.36
CA TRP A 232 14.65 15.14 1.48
C TRP A 232 14.41 16.56 0.98
N LEU A 233 15.48 17.21 0.53
CA LEU A 233 15.43 18.50 -0.13
C LEU A 233 15.74 18.37 -1.62
N GLU A 234 15.13 19.24 -2.43
CA GLU A 234 15.40 19.38 -3.85
C GLU A 234 15.53 20.85 -4.25
N PRO A 235 16.58 21.22 -5.02
CA PRO A 235 16.65 22.53 -5.63
C PRO A 235 15.80 22.52 -6.90
N VAL A 236 14.87 23.46 -6.99
CA VAL A 236 13.99 23.61 -8.17
C VAL A 236 14.03 25.03 -8.71
N GLY A 237 13.63 25.20 -9.98
CA GLY A 237 13.37 26.50 -10.54
C GLY A 237 12.06 27.11 -10.01
N GLN A 238 11.80 28.38 -10.29
CA GLN A 238 10.51 29.02 -10.04
C GLN A 238 9.40 28.25 -10.77
N ALA A 239 9.62 27.93 -12.04
CA ALA A 239 8.86 26.96 -12.78
C ALA A 239 9.56 25.60 -12.70
N HIS A 240 8.86 24.58 -12.26
CA HIS A 240 9.38 23.22 -12.16
C HIS A 240 8.28 22.18 -12.37
N ILE A 241 8.68 20.98 -12.76
CA ILE A 241 7.80 19.82 -12.92
C ILE A 241 7.47 19.29 -11.52
N ALA A 242 6.22 19.42 -11.12
CA ALA A 242 5.75 18.99 -9.80
C ALA A 242 5.28 17.53 -9.82
N LYS A 243 4.64 17.10 -10.94
CA LYS A 243 4.07 15.76 -11.09
C LYS A 243 3.91 15.41 -12.57
N LEU A 244 3.92 14.12 -12.88
CA LEU A 244 3.56 13.55 -14.17
C LEU A 244 2.31 12.67 -14.01
N ASP A 245 1.21 13.05 -14.69
CA ASP A 245 0.04 12.19 -14.81
C ASP A 245 0.19 11.39 -16.10
N MET A 246 0.35 10.08 -15.99
CA MET A 246 0.64 9.17 -17.09
C MET A 246 -0.44 8.10 -17.20
N THR A 247 -1.04 7.99 -18.41
CA THR A 247 -2.07 6.98 -18.68
C THR A 247 -1.79 6.33 -20.03
N PRO A 248 -1.44 5.03 -20.08
CA PRO A 248 -1.29 4.31 -21.34
C PRO A 248 -2.63 4.17 -22.05
N VAL A 249 -2.67 4.50 -23.35
CA VAL A 249 -3.84 4.30 -24.22
C VAL A 249 -3.41 3.34 -25.33
N VAL A 250 -3.42 2.04 -25.00
CA VAL A 250 -2.85 0.98 -25.84
C VAL A 250 -3.48 0.95 -27.23
N GLY A 251 -4.83 1.03 -27.31
CA GLY A 251 -5.56 1.00 -28.59
C GLY A 251 -5.22 2.18 -29.51
N GLU A 252 -4.76 3.29 -28.97
CA GLU A 252 -4.33 4.48 -29.72
C GLU A 252 -2.80 4.58 -29.84
N GLN A 253 -2.06 3.61 -29.33
CA GLN A 253 -0.59 3.54 -29.38
C GLN A 253 0.07 4.83 -28.86
N ARG A 254 -0.39 5.34 -27.72
CA ARG A 254 0.11 6.56 -27.09
C ARG A 254 0.09 6.51 -25.56
N LEU A 255 0.90 7.34 -24.97
CA LEU A 255 0.79 7.72 -23.57
C LEU A 255 0.04 9.07 -23.50
N ALA A 256 -1.09 9.10 -22.80
CA ALA A 256 -1.70 10.36 -22.39
C ALA A 256 -0.88 10.90 -21.20
N LEU A 257 -0.30 12.08 -21.37
CA LEU A 257 0.62 12.70 -20.42
C LEU A 257 0.14 14.10 -20.05
N THR A 258 0.06 14.41 -18.76
CA THR A 258 -0.06 15.78 -18.28
C THR A 258 1.12 16.08 -17.37
N VAL A 259 1.90 17.11 -17.73
CA VAL A 259 3.04 17.59 -16.94
C VAL A 259 2.55 18.73 -16.05
N ARG A 260 2.39 18.45 -14.75
CA ARG A 260 1.95 19.44 -13.79
C ARG A 260 3.12 20.34 -13.39
N ALA A 261 2.92 21.64 -13.52
CA ALA A 261 3.90 22.65 -13.13
C ALA A 261 3.24 23.71 -12.24
N GLY A 262 3.95 24.15 -11.20
CA GLY A 262 3.42 25.14 -10.24
C GLY A 262 3.15 26.52 -10.86
N GLU A 263 3.74 26.83 -12.01
CA GLU A 263 3.51 28.04 -12.79
C GLU A 263 3.44 27.63 -14.27
N THR A 264 2.46 28.10 -15.02
CA THR A 264 2.19 27.61 -16.38
C THR A 264 2.45 28.64 -17.48
N LYS A 265 2.49 29.95 -17.15
CA LYS A 265 2.59 31.01 -18.14
C LYS A 265 3.87 30.91 -18.99
N GLY A 266 3.69 30.76 -20.30
CA GLY A 266 4.80 30.67 -21.26
C GLY A 266 5.65 29.40 -21.17
N LEU A 267 5.20 28.38 -20.42
CA LEU A 267 5.92 27.13 -20.30
C LEU A 267 5.55 26.15 -21.41
N GLN A 268 6.58 25.60 -22.01
CA GLN A 268 6.50 24.53 -23.00
C GLN A 268 7.12 23.26 -22.43
N VAL A 269 6.44 22.15 -22.63
CA VAL A 269 6.90 20.80 -22.31
C VAL A 269 7.44 20.15 -23.57
N GLU A 270 8.55 19.47 -23.47
CA GLU A 270 9.00 18.46 -24.41
C GLU A 270 9.12 17.13 -23.66
N ALA A 271 8.38 16.11 -24.11
CA ALA A 271 8.46 14.76 -23.57
C ALA A 271 8.95 13.79 -24.65
N VAL A 272 9.88 12.91 -24.28
CA VAL A 272 10.54 11.94 -25.17
C VAL A 272 10.45 10.57 -24.55
N ALA A 273 9.81 9.63 -25.24
CA ALA A 273 9.82 8.21 -24.89
C ALA A 273 10.97 7.50 -25.57
N LEU A 274 11.69 6.65 -24.78
CA LEU A 274 12.79 5.85 -25.30
C LEU A 274 12.56 4.37 -25.04
N LYS A 275 12.98 3.56 -25.98
CA LYS A 275 13.06 2.11 -25.88
C LYS A 275 14.53 1.72 -26.08
N ASP A 276 15.14 1.10 -25.08
CA ASP A 276 16.56 0.69 -25.14
C ASP A 276 17.49 1.85 -25.58
N GLY A 277 17.24 3.05 -25.05
CA GLY A 277 17.98 4.28 -25.36
C GLY A 277 17.61 4.95 -26.70
N GLN A 278 16.79 4.32 -27.55
CA GLN A 278 16.35 4.88 -28.84
C GLN A 278 15.01 5.61 -28.69
N VAL A 279 14.92 6.78 -29.30
CA VAL A 279 13.68 7.58 -29.30
C VAL A 279 12.60 6.87 -30.12
N VAL A 280 11.48 6.55 -29.47
CA VAL A 280 10.30 5.94 -30.11
C VAL A 280 9.14 6.93 -30.26
N GLY A 281 9.15 8.00 -29.47
CA GLY A 281 8.11 9.02 -29.55
C GLY A 281 8.55 10.35 -28.96
N ARG A 282 7.94 11.43 -29.45
CA ARG A 282 8.17 12.79 -28.94
C ARG A 282 6.89 13.59 -29.04
N VAL A 283 6.64 14.42 -28.02
CA VAL A 283 5.55 15.40 -28.03
C VAL A 283 6.03 16.72 -27.46
N ARG A 284 5.47 17.82 -27.97
CA ARG A 284 5.62 19.17 -27.41
C ARG A 284 4.26 19.80 -27.19
N GLY A 285 4.13 20.60 -26.15
CA GLY A 285 2.91 21.33 -25.84
C GLY A 285 3.03 22.16 -24.59
N ALA A 286 1.92 22.77 -24.16
CA ALA A 286 1.91 23.59 -22.95
C ALA A 286 1.88 22.74 -21.67
N ALA A 287 2.50 23.23 -20.60
CA ALA A 287 2.35 22.66 -19.26
C ALA A 287 0.89 22.66 -18.80
N ASP A 288 0.49 21.73 -17.93
CA ASP A 288 -0.86 21.50 -17.41
C ASP A 288 -1.94 21.26 -18.50
N LYS A 289 -1.52 20.90 -19.69
CA LYS A 289 -2.41 20.45 -20.77
C LYS A 289 -2.16 18.98 -21.08
N ALA A 290 -3.23 18.31 -21.48
CA ALA A 290 -3.12 16.92 -21.94
C ALA A 290 -2.28 16.86 -23.23
N LEU A 291 -1.25 16.03 -23.19
CA LEU A 291 -0.34 15.74 -24.31
C LEU A 291 -0.55 14.31 -24.78
N SER A 292 -0.43 14.09 -26.08
CA SER A 292 -0.49 12.76 -26.70
C SER A 292 0.91 12.37 -27.16
N LEU A 293 1.63 11.61 -26.34
CA LEU A 293 2.96 11.10 -26.66
C LEU A 293 2.82 9.80 -27.45
N PRO A 294 3.18 9.76 -28.76
CA PRO A 294 3.04 8.56 -29.57
C PRO A 294 4.03 7.47 -29.10
N VAL A 295 3.55 6.23 -29.07
CA VAL A 295 4.34 5.02 -28.80
C VAL A 295 3.93 3.97 -29.83
N PRO A 296 4.39 4.09 -31.10
CA PRO A 296 3.95 3.21 -32.18
C PRO A 296 4.40 1.77 -31.93
N GLN A 297 3.51 0.81 -32.21
CA GLN A 297 3.73 -0.63 -32.01
C GLN A 297 4.31 -0.93 -30.61
N PRO A 298 3.60 -0.57 -29.52
CA PRO A 298 4.17 -0.64 -28.20
C PRO A 298 4.48 -2.08 -27.80
N ARG A 299 5.65 -2.30 -27.18
CA ARG A 299 5.92 -3.49 -26.39
C ARG A 299 5.13 -3.37 -25.12
N LEU A 300 4.17 -4.28 -24.93
CA LEU A 300 3.23 -4.19 -23.81
C LEU A 300 3.84 -4.78 -22.56
N TRP A 301 3.65 -4.10 -21.45
CA TRP A 301 4.03 -4.59 -20.13
C TRP A 301 3.10 -5.73 -19.68
N SER A 302 3.69 -6.80 -19.15
CA SER A 302 2.98 -7.94 -18.55
C SER A 302 3.87 -8.63 -17.50
N PRO A 303 3.32 -9.55 -16.68
CA PRO A 303 4.14 -10.34 -15.75
C PRO A 303 5.28 -11.13 -16.39
N ASP A 304 5.12 -11.55 -17.64
CA ASP A 304 6.13 -12.32 -18.37
C ASP A 304 7.08 -11.45 -19.19
N ASP A 305 6.66 -10.21 -19.49
CA ASP A 305 7.45 -9.22 -20.22
C ASP A 305 7.27 -7.82 -19.58
N PRO A 306 7.92 -7.55 -18.42
CA PRO A 306 7.73 -6.30 -17.68
C PRO A 306 8.50 -5.12 -18.29
N PHE A 307 8.28 -4.87 -19.58
CA PHE A 307 9.00 -3.85 -20.30
C PHE A 307 8.52 -2.45 -19.91
N LEU A 308 9.49 -1.60 -19.55
CA LEU A 308 9.26 -0.19 -19.22
C LEU A 308 10.01 0.70 -20.23
N TYR A 309 9.31 1.74 -20.69
CA TYR A 309 9.90 2.79 -21.50
C TYR A 309 10.53 3.84 -20.59
N ASP A 310 11.73 4.34 -20.93
CA ASP A 310 12.24 5.55 -20.33
C ASP A 310 11.48 6.77 -20.83
N LEU A 311 11.27 7.74 -19.97
CA LEU A 311 10.61 9.00 -20.28
C LEU A 311 11.46 10.17 -19.82
N LYS A 312 11.86 11.05 -20.75
CA LYS A 312 12.55 12.31 -20.42
C LYS A 312 11.58 13.47 -20.62
N VAL A 313 11.38 14.26 -19.58
CA VAL A 313 10.49 15.42 -19.62
C VAL A 313 11.29 16.69 -19.36
N THR A 314 11.25 17.61 -20.29
CA THR A 314 11.95 18.90 -20.22
C THR A 314 10.93 20.03 -20.24
N LEU A 315 11.04 20.95 -19.28
CA LEU A 315 10.25 22.17 -19.22
C LEU A 315 11.09 23.34 -19.74
N ARG A 316 10.51 24.12 -20.63
CA ARG A 316 11.20 25.26 -21.27
C ARG A 316 10.39 26.55 -21.12
N ARG A 317 11.10 27.67 -20.98
CA ARG A 317 10.55 29.00 -21.11
C ARG A 317 11.43 29.80 -22.09
N ASP A 318 10.83 30.43 -23.10
CA ASP A 318 11.54 31.19 -24.13
C ASP A 318 12.72 30.41 -24.74
N GLY A 319 12.47 29.11 -25.03
CA GLY A 319 13.45 28.18 -25.59
C GLY A 319 14.50 27.65 -24.61
N LYS A 320 14.67 28.24 -23.44
CA LYS A 320 15.64 27.81 -22.42
C LYS A 320 15.05 26.70 -21.53
N VAL A 321 15.86 25.72 -21.18
CA VAL A 321 15.49 24.68 -20.20
C VAL A 321 15.42 25.33 -18.82
N VAL A 322 14.28 25.17 -18.15
CA VAL A 322 14.05 25.66 -16.79
C VAL A 322 13.94 24.52 -15.78
N ASP A 323 13.56 23.31 -16.23
CA ASP A 323 13.55 22.10 -15.41
C ASP A 323 13.60 20.85 -16.29
N GLN A 324 14.07 19.73 -15.72
CA GLN A 324 14.10 18.44 -16.40
C GLN A 324 14.01 17.33 -15.35
N VAL A 325 13.28 16.27 -15.70
CA VAL A 325 13.19 15.04 -14.91
C VAL A 325 13.30 13.82 -15.82
N ASP A 326 13.87 12.75 -15.26
CA ASP A 326 13.79 11.42 -15.83
C ASP A 326 12.66 10.63 -15.15
N SER A 327 11.98 9.79 -15.94
CA SER A 327 10.84 9.00 -15.53
C SER A 327 10.79 7.70 -16.33
N TYR A 328 9.75 6.91 -16.11
CA TYR A 328 9.46 5.70 -16.89
C TYR A 328 7.94 5.44 -16.92
N PHE A 329 7.50 4.59 -17.84
CA PHE A 329 6.13 4.09 -17.91
C PHE A 329 6.05 2.73 -18.58
N GLY A 330 5.04 1.94 -18.25
CA GLY A 330 4.68 0.72 -18.98
C GLY A 330 3.45 0.94 -19.84
N MET A 331 3.43 0.35 -21.03
CA MET A 331 2.26 0.34 -21.92
C MET A 331 1.43 -0.91 -21.62
N ARG A 332 0.25 -0.76 -20.99
CA ARG A 332 -0.67 -1.87 -20.71
C ARG A 332 -2.11 -1.38 -20.65
N SER A 333 -3.07 -2.30 -20.85
CA SER A 333 -4.48 -2.13 -20.51
C SER A 333 -4.93 -3.21 -19.52
N ILE A 334 -5.95 -2.91 -18.72
CA ILE A 334 -6.70 -3.88 -17.90
C ILE A 334 -8.19 -3.53 -17.99
N GLU A 335 -9.01 -4.54 -18.23
CA GLU A 335 -10.46 -4.34 -18.40
C GLU A 335 -11.24 -5.62 -18.04
N VAL A 336 -12.53 -5.48 -17.85
CA VAL A 336 -13.46 -6.62 -17.78
C VAL A 336 -13.82 -7.04 -19.20
N GLY A 337 -13.60 -8.31 -19.54
CA GLY A 337 -14.05 -8.87 -20.81
C GLY A 337 -14.65 -10.25 -20.66
N MET A 338 -15.38 -10.68 -21.68
CA MET A 338 -16.01 -12.00 -21.69
C MET A 338 -15.10 -13.02 -22.37
N VAL A 339 -14.78 -14.10 -21.67
CA VAL A 339 -14.06 -15.26 -22.23
C VAL A 339 -14.88 -16.52 -21.94
N ASP A 340 -15.30 -17.21 -22.99
CA ASP A 340 -16.15 -18.41 -22.91
C ASP A 340 -17.42 -18.20 -22.06
N GLY A 341 -18.04 -17.01 -22.19
CA GLY A 341 -19.24 -16.64 -21.46
C GLY A 341 -19.02 -16.25 -19.98
N VAL A 342 -17.77 -16.09 -19.55
CA VAL A 342 -17.39 -15.74 -18.17
C VAL A 342 -16.71 -14.36 -18.13
N PRO A 343 -17.11 -13.44 -17.22
CA PRO A 343 -16.39 -12.20 -16.99
C PRO A 343 -14.97 -12.49 -16.46
N ARG A 344 -13.95 -11.94 -17.13
CA ARG A 344 -12.53 -12.17 -16.80
C ARG A 344 -11.76 -10.85 -16.78
N PRO A 345 -10.67 -10.72 -16.00
CA PRO A 345 -9.75 -9.61 -16.11
C PRO A 345 -8.89 -9.82 -17.35
N LEU A 346 -8.97 -8.88 -18.31
CA LEU A 346 -8.16 -8.92 -19.52
C LEU A 346 -6.99 -7.95 -19.41
N LEU A 347 -5.80 -8.49 -19.27
CA LEU A 347 -4.55 -7.72 -19.40
C LEU A 347 -4.14 -7.70 -20.88
N ASN A 348 -4.08 -6.51 -21.47
CA ASN A 348 -3.74 -6.34 -22.89
C ASN A 348 -4.68 -7.15 -23.82
N GLY A 349 -5.97 -7.23 -23.47
CA GLY A 349 -6.97 -7.97 -24.23
C GLY A 349 -6.93 -9.49 -24.03
N ARG A 350 -6.11 -10.02 -23.11
CA ARG A 350 -6.00 -11.47 -22.84
C ARG A 350 -6.30 -11.79 -21.37
N PHE A 351 -7.00 -12.87 -21.14
CA PHE A 351 -7.24 -13.36 -19.78
C PHE A 351 -5.91 -13.79 -19.13
N VAL A 352 -5.66 -13.24 -17.96
CA VAL A 352 -4.57 -13.63 -17.06
C VAL A 352 -5.18 -14.01 -15.72
N PHE A 353 -5.01 -15.27 -15.30
CA PHE A 353 -5.38 -15.68 -13.96
C PHE A 353 -4.43 -15.00 -12.97
N GLN A 354 -4.99 -14.16 -12.08
CA GLN A 354 -4.19 -13.38 -11.14
C GLN A 354 -4.01 -14.19 -9.86
N PHE A 355 -2.77 -14.58 -9.56
CA PHE A 355 -2.46 -15.43 -8.41
C PHE A 355 -1.24 -14.90 -7.66
N GLY A 356 -1.42 -14.61 -6.38
CA GLY A 356 -0.38 -14.05 -5.54
C GLY A 356 -0.68 -14.11 -4.06
N PRO A 357 0.28 -13.67 -3.22
CA PRO A 357 0.06 -13.56 -1.80
C PRO A 357 -0.53 -12.19 -1.42
N LEU A 358 -1.14 -12.16 -0.23
CA LEU A 358 -1.39 -10.96 0.54
C LEU A 358 -0.08 -10.49 1.16
N ASP A 359 0.23 -9.20 1.05
CA ASP A 359 1.46 -8.60 1.58
C ASP A 359 1.14 -7.41 2.48
N GLN A 360 1.43 -7.53 3.76
CA GLN A 360 1.24 -6.48 4.74
C GLN A 360 2.42 -5.48 4.78
N GLY A 361 3.59 -5.87 4.28
CA GLY A 361 4.77 -5.00 4.25
C GLY A 361 5.22 -4.57 5.63
N PHE A 362 5.24 -5.48 6.59
CA PHE A 362 5.52 -5.21 7.99
C PHE A 362 6.81 -5.92 8.45
N TRP A 363 7.64 -5.22 9.25
CA TRP A 363 9.00 -5.65 9.58
C TRP A 363 9.23 -5.72 11.09
N PRO A 364 9.91 -6.75 11.63
CA PRO A 364 10.12 -6.85 13.08
C PRO A 364 11.02 -5.76 13.65
N ASP A 365 11.88 -5.19 12.82
CA ASP A 365 12.88 -4.20 13.20
C ASP A 365 12.52 -2.77 12.77
N GLY A 366 11.69 -2.61 11.75
CA GLY A 366 11.31 -1.32 11.17
C GLY A 366 9.82 -1.03 11.10
N LEU A 367 8.95 -1.97 11.48
CA LEU A 367 7.48 -1.91 11.38
C LEU A 367 7.01 -1.57 9.95
N TYR A 368 6.40 -0.41 9.71
CA TYR A 368 6.02 0.00 8.36
C TYR A 368 7.20 0.29 7.45
N THR A 369 8.37 0.56 8.01
CA THR A 369 9.58 0.89 7.23
C THR A 369 10.47 -0.33 7.09
N ALA A 370 10.68 -0.80 5.87
CA ALA A 370 11.67 -1.84 5.62
C ALA A 370 13.06 -1.41 6.14
N PRO A 371 13.90 -2.33 6.63
CA PRO A 371 15.22 -1.94 7.17
C PRO A 371 16.13 -1.29 6.11
N THR A 372 16.07 -1.73 4.86
CA THR A 372 16.85 -1.18 3.73
C THR A 372 16.04 -1.26 2.42
N ASP A 373 16.53 -0.61 1.38
CA ASP A 373 15.96 -0.73 0.03
C ASP A 373 16.06 -2.16 -0.52
N ALA A 374 17.12 -2.88 -0.18
CA ALA A 374 17.25 -4.30 -0.54
C ALA A 374 16.19 -5.17 0.15
N ALA A 375 15.88 -4.89 1.41
CA ALA A 375 14.80 -5.55 2.13
C ALA A 375 13.44 -5.25 1.48
N LEU A 376 13.16 -3.99 1.16
CA LEU A 376 11.93 -3.57 0.49
C LEU A 376 11.68 -4.33 -0.81
N ARG A 377 12.74 -4.62 -1.56
CA ARG A 377 12.70 -5.37 -2.83
C ARG A 377 12.57 -6.88 -2.62
N PHE A 378 13.10 -7.41 -1.53
CA PHE A 378 13.21 -8.85 -1.27
C PHE A 378 11.85 -9.56 -1.29
N ASP A 379 10.83 -9.06 -0.59
CA ASP A 379 9.52 -9.69 -0.51
C ASP A 379 8.89 -9.83 -1.92
N LEU A 380 9.08 -8.83 -2.80
CA LEU A 380 8.61 -8.88 -4.18
C LEU A 380 9.41 -9.89 -5.04
N GLU A 381 10.73 -9.92 -4.89
CA GLU A 381 11.58 -10.89 -5.60
C GLU A 381 11.24 -12.34 -5.21
N GLU A 382 11.03 -12.59 -3.93
CA GLU A 382 10.66 -13.92 -3.45
C GLU A 382 9.23 -14.30 -3.88
N THR A 383 8.30 -13.34 -3.90
CA THR A 383 6.96 -13.54 -4.49
C THR A 383 7.07 -14.01 -5.94
N LYS A 384 7.94 -13.38 -6.73
CA LYS A 384 8.17 -13.80 -8.12
C LYS A 384 8.81 -15.17 -8.22
N LYS A 385 9.78 -15.52 -7.36
CA LYS A 385 10.43 -16.84 -7.29
C LYS A 385 9.45 -17.95 -6.91
N LEU A 386 8.47 -17.65 -6.06
CA LEU A 386 7.36 -18.54 -5.73
C LEU A 386 6.42 -18.81 -6.92
N GLY A 387 6.67 -18.20 -8.08
CA GLY A 387 5.88 -18.42 -9.29
C GLY A 387 4.57 -17.67 -9.34
N PHE A 388 4.38 -16.68 -8.49
CA PHE A 388 3.24 -15.78 -8.51
C PHE A 388 3.40 -14.72 -9.61
N ASN A 389 2.28 -14.18 -10.08
CA ASN A 389 2.23 -13.09 -11.05
C ASN A 389 1.62 -11.80 -10.49
N MET A 390 1.18 -11.82 -9.24
CA MET A 390 0.61 -10.66 -8.56
C MET A 390 0.96 -10.63 -7.07
N VAL A 391 0.60 -9.52 -6.43
CA VAL A 391 0.59 -9.30 -4.98
C VAL A 391 -0.61 -8.41 -4.62
N ARG A 392 -1.30 -8.70 -3.53
CA ARG A 392 -2.28 -7.80 -2.93
C ARG A 392 -1.60 -7.05 -1.79
N LYS A 393 -1.37 -5.73 -1.98
CA LYS A 393 -0.86 -4.86 -0.93
C LYS A 393 -2.00 -4.52 0.02
N HIS A 394 -1.93 -5.11 1.22
CA HIS A 394 -3.03 -5.11 2.15
C HIS A 394 -3.01 -3.89 3.08
N ILE A 395 -4.01 -3.02 2.92
CA ILE A 395 -4.39 -1.94 3.84
C ILE A 395 -3.22 -0.96 4.16
N LYS A 396 -2.23 -0.87 3.29
CA LYS A 396 -1.05 -0.02 3.42
C LYS A 396 -0.63 0.55 2.08
N VAL A 397 -0.09 1.76 2.07
CA VAL A 397 0.54 2.36 0.88
C VAL A 397 2.06 2.40 1.08
N GLU A 398 2.77 1.74 0.21
CA GLU A 398 4.23 1.65 0.26
C GLU A 398 4.92 2.89 -0.33
N PRO A 399 6.23 3.09 -0.07
CA PRO A 399 7.02 4.08 -0.79
C PRO A 399 7.02 3.83 -2.31
N ALA A 400 7.14 4.89 -3.12
CA ALA A 400 7.15 4.80 -4.58
C ALA A 400 8.20 3.79 -5.12
N ARG A 401 9.28 3.54 -4.39
CA ARG A 401 10.30 2.55 -4.76
C ARG A 401 9.80 1.12 -4.75
N TRP A 402 8.84 0.78 -3.87
CA TRP A 402 8.20 -0.54 -3.84
C TRP A 402 7.41 -0.79 -5.14
N PHE A 403 6.60 0.17 -5.57
CA PHE A 403 5.84 0.08 -6.84
C PHE A 403 6.78 0.01 -8.05
N HIS A 404 7.87 0.76 -8.05
CA HIS A 404 8.90 0.66 -9.06
C HIS A 404 9.51 -0.75 -9.18
N TYR A 405 9.71 -1.44 -8.05
CA TYR A 405 10.16 -2.83 -8.08
C TYR A 405 9.06 -3.77 -8.59
N ALA A 406 7.80 -3.57 -8.20
CA ALA A 406 6.68 -4.33 -8.75
C ALA A 406 6.56 -4.14 -10.27
N ASP A 407 6.71 -2.91 -10.76
CA ASP A 407 6.73 -2.58 -12.20
C ASP A 407 7.85 -3.32 -12.94
N LYS A 408 9.06 -3.31 -12.38
CA LYS A 408 10.24 -3.97 -12.98
C LYS A 408 10.19 -5.50 -12.94
N LEU A 409 9.63 -6.06 -11.87
CA LEU A 409 9.55 -7.51 -11.70
C LEU A 409 8.34 -8.12 -12.44
N GLY A 410 7.42 -7.29 -12.92
CA GLY A 410 6.21 -7.76 -13.56
C GLY A 410 5.26 -8.44 -12.57
N LEU A 411 4.99 -7.76 -11.45
CA LEU A 411 3.95 -8.18 -10.51
C LEU A 411 2.73 -7.29 -10.69
N LEU A 412 1.57 -7.88 -10.95
CA LEU A 412 0.30 -7.18 -10.87
C LEU A 412 0.04 -6.81 -9.41
N VAL A 413 -0.44 -5.59 -9.16
CA VAL A 413 -0.72 -5.12 -7.81
C VAL A 413 -2.21 -4.87 -7.64
N TRP A 414 -2.80 -5.48 -6.62
CA TRP A 414 -4.04 -5.01 -6.03
C TRP A 414 -3.68 -4.12 -4.86
N GLN A 415 -4.12 -2.87 -4.90
CA GLN A 415 -3.84 -1.88 -3.87
C GLN A 415 -5.08 -1.66 -3.02
N ASP A 416 -5.00 -2.07 -1.76
CA ASP A 416 -6.04 -1.79 -0.78
C ASP A 416 -5.93 -0.34 -0.28
N MET A 417 -7.08 0.27 -0.01
CA MET A 417 -7.12 1.53 0.73
C MET A 417 -6.88 1.25 2.22
N PRO A 418 -6.09 2.07 2.92
CA PRO A 418 -5.99 2.00 4.38
C PRO A 418 -7.36 2.23 5.02
N GLN A 419 -7.75 1.35 5.94
CA GLN A 419 -9.09 1.38 6.55
C GLN A 419 -9.19 2.46 7.65
N ALA A 420 -10.40 3.03 7.79
CA ALA A 420 -10.77 3.97 8.84
C ALA A 420 -12.02 3.44 9.56
N TRP A 421 -11.83 2.84 10.72
CA TRP A 421 -12.86 2.05 11.42
C TRP A 421 -14.13 2.83 11.75
N ASP A 422 -13.99 4.10 12.16
CA ASP A 422 -15.15 4.92 12.53
C ASP A 422 -15.82 5.61 11.31
N ALA A 423 -15.31 5.43 10.08
CA ALA A 423 -15.89 6.05 8.89
C ALA A 423 -17.31 5.54 8.57
N GLU A 424 -17.69 4.36 9.03
CA GLU A 424 -19.05 3.83 8.92
C GLU A 424 -20.06 4.73 9.62
N THR A 425 -19.74 5.19 10.82
CA THR A 425 -20.69 5.91 11.71
C THR A 425 -20.39 7.39 11.88
N ASP A 426 -19.14 7.85 11.69
CA ASP A 426 -18.71 9.25 11.84
C ASP A 426 -18.46 9.91 10.47
N LEU A 427 -19.32 10.87 10.12
CA LEU A 427 -19.23 11.61 8.87
C LEU A 427 -17.97 12.49 8.77
N ALA A 428 -17.41 12.94 9.88
CA ALA A 428 -16.17 13.73 9.87
C ALA A 428 -14.96 12.83 9.58
N VAL A 429 -14.91 11.63 10.16
CA VAL A 429 -13.90 10.61 9.85
C VAL A 429 -14.03 10.18 8.39
N ARG A 430 -15.25 9.90 7.92
CA ARG A 430 -15.52 9.57 6.51
C ARG A 430 -15.00 10.63 5.55
N ALA A 431 -15.28 11.92 5.83
CA ALA A 431 -14.84 13.01 4.98
C ALA A 431 -13.30 13.10 4.88
N LYS A 432 -12.58 12.91 5.98
CA LYS A 432 -11.11 12.86 6.01
C LYS A 432 -10.58 11.66 5.22
N THR A 433 -11.16 10.49 5.44
CA THR A 433 -10.82 9.24 4.74
C THR A 433 -10.96 9.40 3.23
N GLU A 434 -12.07 9.97 2.75
CA GLU A 434 -12.27 10.22 1.33
C GLU A 434 -11.27 11.22 0.73
N VAL A 435 -10.78 12.19 1.52
CA VAL A 435 -9.73 13.11 1.08
C VAL A 435 -8.42 12.35 0.88
N GLU A 436 -7.98 11.60 1.89
CA GLU A 436 -6.73 10.85 1.82
C GLU A 436 -6.76 9.76 0.74
N TRP A 437 -7.88 9.05 0.56
CA TRP A 437 -8.02 8.05 -0.51
C TRP A 437 -7.93 8.67 -1.91
N ARG A 438 -8.47 9.89 -2.10
CA ARG A 438 -8.27 10.63 -3.37
C ARG A 438 -6.81 10.99 -3.60
N GLU A 439 -6.10 11.40 -2.56
CA GLU A 439 -4.67 11.70 -2.63
C GLU A 439 -3.85 10.45 -2.94
N ILE A 440 -4.19 9.29 -2.33
CA ILE A 440 -3.55 7.99 -2.62
C ILE A 440 -3.74 7.61 -4.09
N VAL A 441 -4.98 7.66 -4.60
CA VAL A 441 -5.24 7.36 -6.03
C VAL A 441 -4.51 8.35 -6.92
N ASP A 442 -4.53 9.65 -6.61
CA ASP A 442 -3.82 10.67 -7.37
C ASP A 442 -2.30 10.41 -7.37
N GLN A 443 -1.73 10.03 -6.24
CA GLN A 443 -0.31 9.70 -6.10
C GLN A 443 0.08 8.47 -6.94
N LEU A 444 -0.73 7.41 -6.94
CA LEU A 444 -0.36 6.09 -7.44
C LEU A 444 -0.90 5.78 -8.84
N ARG A 445 -1.80 6.57 -9.39
CA ARG A 445 -2.48 6.27 -10.68
C ARG A 445 -1.54 6.13 -11.90
N SER A 446 -0.29 6.58 -11.78
CA SER A 446 0.73 6.44 -12.84
C SER A 446 1.55 5.16 -12.71
N GLU A 447 1.43 4.40 -11.61
CA GLU A 447 2.16 3.15 -11.42
C GLU A 447 1.65 2.07 -12.36
N THR A 448 2.56 1.41 -13.06
CA THR A 448 2.22 0.45 -14.13
C THR A 448 1.62 -0.84 -13.55
N SER A 449 2.16 -1.33 -12.45
CA SER A 449 1.79 -2.61 -11.82
C SER A 449 0.39 -2.62 -11.21
N ILE A 450 -0.13 -1.48 -10.74
CA ILE A 450 -1.46 -1.42 -10.12
C ILE A 450 -2.53 -1.68 -11.18
N VAL A 451 -3.30 -2.76 -11.00
CA VAL A 451 -4.39 -3.17 -11.91
C VAL A 451 -5.77 -3.15 -11.24
N THR A 452 -5.81 -3.14 -9.91
CA THR A 452 -7.07 -3.13 -9.15
C THR A 452 -6.95 -2.22 -7.93
N TRP A 453 -7.96 -1.39 -7.70
CA TRP A 453 -8.19 -0.69 -6.45
C TRP A 453 -9.13 -1.51 -5.58
N VAL A 454 -8.73 -1.84 -4.35
CA VAL A 454 -9.58 -2.51 -3.35
C VAL A 454 -10.00 -1.45 -2.33
N ILE A 455 -11.30 -1.14 -2.27
CA ILE A 455 -11.78 0.01 -1.50
C ILE A 455 -12.00 -0.39 -0.03
N PHE A 456 -12.82 -1.41 0.21
CA PHE A 456 -13.12 -1.89 1.56
C PHE A 456 -12.69 -3.34 1.74
N ASN A 457 -12.31 -3.69 2.97
CA ASN A 457 -12.00 -5.04 3.40
C ASN A 457 -12.90 -5.45 4.57
N GLU A 458 -13.59 -6.59 4.44
CA GLU A 458 -14.30 -7.30 5.51
C GLU A 458 -15.23 -6.41 6.37
N SER A 459 -15.84 -5.41 5.76
CA SER A 459 -16.71 -4.42 6.41
C SER A 459 -16.02 -3.58 7.51
N TRP A 460 -14.72 -3.38 7.41
CA TRP A 460 -13.99 -2.55 8.37
C TRP A 460 -14.18 -1.05 8.06
N GLY A 461 -15.15 -0.42 8.72
CA GLY A 461 -15.49 0.99 8.51
C GLY A 461 -16.04 1.29 7.13
N ASP A 462 -16.73 0.35 6.52
CA ASP A 462 -17.29 0.45 5.17
C ASP A 462 -18.53 1.37 5.11
N PHE A 463 -18.72 1.98 3.96
CA PHE A 463 -19.84 2.86 3.68
C PHE A 463 -20.09 3.03 2.18
N GLU A 464 -21.36 3.06 1.79
CA GLU A 464 -21.82 3.47 0.45
C GLU A 464 -21.00 2.87 -0.71
N HIS A 465 -20.82 1.56 -0.75
CA HIS A 465 -19.94 0.84 -1.69
C HIS A 465 -20.13 1.27 -3.15
N ARG A 466 -21.38 1.41 -3.61
CA ARG A 466 -21.68 1.82 -5.00
C ARG A 466 -21.20 3.24 -5.32
N ARG A 467 -21.40 4.17 -4.37
CA ARG A 467 -20.93 5.55 -4.54
C ARG A 467 -19.42 5.60 -4.56
N MET A 468 -18.75 4.90 -3.64
CA MET A 468 -17.29 4.84 -3.59
C MET A 468 -16.71 4.20 -4.84
N ALA A 469 -17.26 3.08 -5.30
CA ALA A 469 -16.83 2.45 -6.56
C ALA A 469 -16.98 3.40 -7.76
N ALA A 470 -18.08 4.14 -7.85
CA ALA A 470 -18.28 5.15 -8.90
C ALA A 470 -17.26 6.30 -8.81
N GLN A 471 -16.94 6.75 -7.58
CA GLN A 471 -15.92 7.78 -7.34
C GLN A 471 -14.54 7.31 -7.78
N PHE A 472 -14.11 6.10 -7.39
CA PHE A 472 -12.83 5.53 -7.80
C PHE A 472 -12.73 5.37 -9.31
N ARG A 473 -13.79 4.89 -9.96
CA ARG A 473 -13.85 4.79 -11.43
C ARG A 473 -13.75 6.15 -12.13
N ALA A 474 -14.31 7.19 -11.53
CA ALA A 474 -14.19 8.56 -12.06
C ALA A 474 -12.77 9.12 -11.91
N MET A 475 -12.07 8.79 -10.82
CA MET A 475 -10.68 9.19 -10.58
C MET A 475 -9.69 8.41 -11.47
N ASP A 476 -9.94 7.11 -11.65
CA ASP A 476 -9.08 6.23 -12.45
C ASP A 476 -9.89 5.16 -13.21
N PRO A 477 -10.31 5.45 -14.44
CA PRO A 477 -11.07 4.52 -15.27
C PRO A 477 -10.21 3.40 -15.88
N THR A 478 -8.91 3.33 -15.58
CA THR A 478 -7.94 2.43 -16.21
C THR A 478 -7.51 1.27 -15.31
N ARG A 479 -8.22 1.07 -14.20
CA ARG A 479 -8.06 -0.06 -13.27
C ARG A 479 -9.41 -0.69 -12.97
N LEU A 480 -9.35 -1.94 -12.53
CA LEU A 480 -10.52 -2.63 -12.00
C LEU A 480 -10.84 -2.10 -10.60
N ILE A 481 -12.10 -2.17 -10.21
CA ILE A 481 -12.59 -1.75 -8.90
C ILE A 481 -13.12 -2.97 -8.15
N ASN A 482 -12.47 -3.30 -7.03
CA ASN A 482 -13.00 -4.17 -6.01
C ASN A 482 -13.66 -3.29 -4.93
N ALA A 483 -14.97 -3.17 -4.98
CA ALA A 483 -15.70 -2.28 -4.07
C ALA A 483 -15.62 -2.79 -2.63
N HIS A 484 -15.67 -4.12 -2.45
CA HIS A 484 -15.61 -4.76 -1.14
C HIS A 484 -14.95 -6.14 -1.28
N SER A 485 -13.80 -6.32 -0.66
CA SER A 485 -13.13 -7.62 -0.54
C SER A 485 -13.66 -8.34 0.69
N GLY A 486 -14.04 -9.63 0.53
CA GLY A 486 -14.65 -10.40 1.60
C GLY A 486 -16.14 -10.09 1.80
N ILE A 487 -16.93 -10.12 0.75
CA ILE A 487 -18.38 -9.83 0.79
C ILE A 487 -19.16 -10.69 1.79
N ASN A 488 -18.66 -11.85 2.17
CA ASN A 488 -19.26 -12.73 3.18
C ASN A 488 -19.16 -12.19 4.61
N PHE A 489 -18.39 -11.13 4.85
CA PHE A 489 -18.34 -10.40 6.12
C PHE A 489 -19.35 -9.24 6.17
N ALA A 490 -19.96 -8.88 5.04
CA ALA A 490 -21.02 -7.87 4.99
C ALA A 490 -22.40 -8.48 5.20
N PRO A 491 -23.36 -7.70 5.75
CA PRO A 491 -24.77 -8.14 5.84
C PRO A 491 -25.39 -8.42 4.46
N HIS A 492 -24.94 -7.70 3.42
CA HIS A 492 -25.36 -7.86 2.04
C HIS A 492 -24.34 -7.27 1.08
N ASP A 493 -24.29 -7.81 -0.14
CA ASP A 493 -23.45 -7.32 -1.21
C ASP A 493 -24.14 -6.15 -1.93
N GLU A 494 -23.65 -4.93 -1.74
CA GLU A 494 -24.19 -3.74 -2.42
C GLU A 494 -23.84 -3.69 -3.92
N GLY A 495 -22.82 -4.43 -4.37
CA GLY A 495 -22.32 -4.35 -5.73
C GLY A 495 -21.56 -3.04 -6.00
N GLY A 496 -21.49 -2.65 -7.29
CA GLY A 496 -20.84 -1.40 -7.75
C GLY A 496 -19.43 -1.57 -8.29
N GLY A 497 -18.68 -2.59 -7.85
CA GLY A 497 -17.36 -2.94 -8.37
C GLY A 497 -17.40 -3.87 -9.59
N ASP A 498 -16.22 -4.12 -10.15
CA ASP A 498 -16.01 -5.06 -11.25
C ASP A 498 -15.85 -6.51 -10.77
N LEU A 499 -15.59 -6.71 -9.48
CA LEU A 499 -15.29 -7.98 -8.87
C LEU A 499 -16.41 -8.40 -7.89
N ILE A 500 -16.62 -9.71 -7.77
CA ILE A 500 -17.29 -10.33 -6.63
C ILE A 500 -16.24 -11.13 -5.87
N ASP A 501 -15.94 -10.72 -4.65
CA ASP A 501 -14.79 -11.14 -3.88
C ASP A 501 -15.20 -11.84 -2.59
N LEU A 502 -14.77 -13.07 -2.42
CA LEU A 502 -15.02 -13.90 -1.25
C LEU A 502 -13.74 -14.09 -0.45
N HIS A 503 -13.82 -14.17 0.88
CA HIS A 503 -12.77 -14.67 1.76
C HIS A 503 -13.19 -16.03 2.34
N ASP A 504 -12.30 -17.03 2.34
CA ASP A 504 -12.62 -18.36 2.84
C ASP A 504 -11.40 -19.03 3.46
N TYR A 505 -11.44 -19.22 4.77
CA TYR A 505 -10.34 -19.78 5.55
C TYR A 505 -10.68 -21.13 6.21
N PRO A 506 -9.81 -22.14 6.12
CA PRO A 506 -8.60 -22.17 5.31
C PRO A 506 -8.85 -22.33 3.82
N GLY A 507 -10.08 -22.57 3.40
CA GLY A 507 -10.57 -22.64 2.03
C GLY A 507 -9.86 -23.68 1.14
N PRO A 508 -9.79 -23.41 -0.19
CA PRO A 508 -10.44 -22.31 -0.89
C PRO A 508 -11.91 -22.57 -1.25
N ALA A 509 -12.66 -21.49 -1.44
CA ALA A 509 -13.97 -21.50 -2.07
C ALA A 509 -14.01 -20.61 -3.32
N ALA A 510 -15.14 -20.56 -4.01
CA ALA A 510 -15.38 -19.63 -5.10
C ALA A 510 -16.73 -18.96 -4.90
N PRO A 511 -16.87 -17.66 -5.18
CA PRO A 511 -18.14 -16.97 -5.07
C PRO A 511 -19.17 -17.51 -6.08
N THR A 512 -20.44 -17.28 -5.80
CA THR A 512 -21.51 -17.61 -6.75
C THR A 512 -21.31 -16.80 -8.03
N TYR A 513 -21.34 -17.49 -9.16
CA TYR A 513 -21.17 -16.89 -10.49
C TYR A 513 -22.16 -15.74 -10.72
N GLN A 514 -21.65 -14.64 -11.25
CA GLN A 514 -22.44 -13.50 -11.73
C GLN A 514 -21.99 -13.14 -13.15
N PRO A 515 -22.91 -12.90 -14.10
CA PRO A 515 -22.54 -12.66 -15.51
C PRO A 515 -21.96 -11.27 -15.78
N TRP A 516 -21.84 -10.40 -14.77
CA TRP A 516 -21.36 -9.03 -14.90
C TRP A 516 -20.18 -8.67 -13.98
N ARG A 517 -19.78 -9.55 -13.07
CA ARG A 517 -18.63 -9.36 -12.19
C ARG A 517 -17.65 -10.52 -12.30
N ILE A 518 -16.37 -10.22 -12.20
CA ILE A 518 -15.27 -11.17 -12.16
C ILE A 518 -15.32 -11.90 -10.82
N ALA A 519 -15.39 -13.23 -10.82
CA ALA A 519 -15.33 -14.05 -9.62
C ALA A 519 -13.89 -14.16 -9.11
N VAL A 520 -13.64 -13.78 -7.86
CA VAL A 520 -12.33 -13.81 -7.23
C VAL A 520 -12.40 -14.30 -5.78
N LEU A 521 -11.29 -14.84 -5.30
CA LEU A 521 -11.08 -15.24 -3.92
C LEU A 521 -10.01 -14.32 -3.33
N GLY A 522 -10.45 -13.25 -2.65
CA GLY A 522 -9.58 -12.17 -2.16
C GLY A 522 -8.68 -12.58 -1.01
N GLU A 523 -9.08 -13.61 -0.25
CA GLU A 523 -8.23 -14.21 0.78
C GLU A 523 -8.58 -15.68 0.99
N TYR A 524 -7.55 -16.51 1.16
CA TYR A 524 -7.68 -17.91 1.56
C TYR A 524 -6.36 -18.43 2.14
N GLY A 525 -6.38 -19.62 2.70
CA GLY A 525 -5.20 -20.29 3.22
C GLY A 525 -5.04 -20.05 4.71
N GLY A 526 -4.22 -19.09 5.12
CA GLY A 526 -3.96 -18.86 6.53
C GLY A 526 -3.29 -20.06 7.20
N ASN A 527 -2.59 -20.91 6.43
CA ASN A 527 -1.92 -22.10 6.95
C ASN A 527 -0.72 -21.68 7.81
N SER A 528 -0.80 -21.95 9.10
CA SER A 528 0.20 -21.53 10.09
C SER A 528 1.18 -22.65 10.42
N LEU A 529 2.45 -22.28 10.61
CA LEU A 529 3.50 -23.18 11.08
C LEU A 529 4.40 -22.44 12.07
N LYS A 530 4.56 -22.97 13.26
CA LYS A 530 5.51 -22.47 14.26
C LYS A 530 6.93 -22.80 13.89
N VAL A 531 7.81 -21.81 13.92
CA VAL A 531 9.25 -21.98 13.73
C VAL A 531 9.96 -21.45 14.99
N PRO A 532 10.36 -22.32 15.92
CA PRO A 532 11.00 -21.91 17.17
C PRO A 532 12.22 -21.03 16.92
N GLY A 533 12.33 -19.93 17.66
CA GLY A 533 13.40 -18.94 17.51
C GLY A 533 13.13 -17.83 16.47
N HIS A 534 12.06 -17.96 15.66
CA HIS A 534 11.69 -17.01 14.62
C HIS A 534 10.27 -16.45 14.79
N MET A 535 9.68 -16.61 15.97
CA MET A 535 8.33 -16.14 16.29
C MET A 535 8.40 -14.90 17.17
N TYR A 536 7.57 -13.91 16.88
CA TYR A 536 7.42 -12.69 17.69
C TYR A 536 6.92 -13.02 19.10
N ARG A 537 5.90 -13.90 19.20
CA ARG A 537 5.42 -14.50 20.47
C ARG A 537 5.44 -16.03 20.37
N PRO A 538 6.30 -16.72 21.10
CA PRO A 538 6.40 -18.18 21.06
C PRO A 538 5.12 -18.93 21.43
N GLU A 539 4.29 -18.32 22.28
CA GLU A 539 2.99 -18.86 22.70
C GLU A 539 1.88 -18.63 21.67
N SER A 540 2.07 -17.79 20.67
CA SER A 540 1.02 -17.48 19.68
C SER A 540 0.44 -18.76 19.05
N LYS A 541 -0.88 -18.75 18.88
CA LYS A 541 -1.65 -19.80 18.20
C LYS A 541 -2.48 -19.22 17.04
N CYS A 542 -2.24 -17.95 16.72
CA CYS A 542 -2.92 -17.29 15.62
C CYS A 542 -2.42 -17.85 14.27
N CYS A 543 -3.26 -18.03 13.29
CA CYS A 543 -4.64 -17.59 13.34
C CYS A 543 -5.57 -18.68 12.84
N TYR A 544 -5.49 -19.28 11.70
CA TYR A 544 -6.52 -20.17 11.17
C TYR A 544 -6.23 -21.65 11.44
N HIS A 545 -5.38 -22.29 10.64
CA HIS A 545 -5.04 -23.70 10.81
C HIS A 545 -3.54 -23.87 11.10
N LEU A 546 -3.23 -24.44 12.28
CA LEU A 546 -1.86 -24.67 12.69
C LEU A 546 -1.42 -26.10 12.31
N PHE A 547 -0.37 -26.19 11.52
CA PHE A 547 0.25 -27.45 11.12
C PHE A 547 1.42 -27.83 12.02
N ASP A 548 1.65 -29.14 12.17
CA ASP A 548 2.71 -29.68 13.02
C ASP A 548 4.05 -29.84 12.29
N SER A 549 4.06 -29.72 10.97
CA SER A 549 5.29 -29.93 10.17
C SER A 549 5.28 -29.18 8.83
N ALA A 550 6.49 -28.91 8.33
CA ALA A 550 6.70 -28.34 6.99
C ALA A 550 6.15 -29.26 5.89
N ALA A 551 6.19 -30.57 6.05
CA ALA A 551 5.60 -31.49 5.08
C ALA A 551 4.09 -31.33 4.99
N ALA A 552 3.41 -31.30 6.14
CA ALA A 552 1.95 -31.18 6.20
C ALA A 552 1.44 -29.85 5.61
N ILE A 553 2.10 -28.72 5.92
CA ILE A 553 1.71 -27.41 5.35
C ILE A 553 1.94 -27.34 3.84
N ASN A 554 3.00 -27.98 3.32
CA ASN A 554 3.26 -28.08 1.88
C ASN A 554 2.19 -28.91 1.17
N ASP A 555 1.80 -30.06 1.74
CA ASP A 555 0.75 -30.91 1.18
C ASP A 555 -0.60 -30.18 1.17
N ALA A 556 -0.94 -29.47 2.24
CA ALA A 556 -2.14 -28.66 2.33
C ALA A 556 -2.17 -27.56 1.29
N TYR A 557 -1.06 -26.82 1.12
CA TYR A 557 -0.94 -25.77 0.11
C TYR A 557 -1.18 -26.31 -1.30
N VAL A 558 -0.52 -27.42 -1.68
CA VAL A 558 -0.70 -28.06 -2.99
C VAL A 558 -2.16 -28.50 -3.21
N ALA A 559 -2.78 -29.10 -2.20
CA ALA A 559 -4.17 -29.51 -2.27
C ALA A 559 -5.13 -28.31 -2.45
N GLN A 560 -4.84 -27.19 -1.82
CA GLN A 560 -5.60 -25.94 -1.99
C GLN A 560 -5.44 -25.41 -3.42
N VAL A 561 -4.22 -25.37 -3.97
CA VAL A 561 -3.98 -24.92 -5.36
C VAL A 561 -4.68 -25.84 -6.37
N ASP A 562 -4.71 -27.14 -6.12
CA ASP A 562 -5.45 -28.10 -6.99
C ASP A 562 -6.96 -27.83 -6.97
N LYS A 563 -7.56 -27.46 -5.82
CA LYS A 563 -8.97 -27.02 -5.76
C LYS A 563 -9.19 -25.73 -6.55
N LEU A 564 -8.27 -24.75 -6.46
CA LEU A 564 -8.37 -23.50 -7.24
C LEU A 564 -8.35 -23.79 -8.75
N ARG A 565 -7.58 -24.78 -9.20
CA ARG A 565 -7.57 -25.21 -10.60
C ARG A 565 -8.95 -25.68 -11.05
N GLY A 566 -9.64 -26.48 -10.22
CA GLY A 566 -11.04 -26.86 -10.45
C GLY A 566 -11.97 -25.64 -10.50
N PHE A 567 -11.86 -24.71 -9.56
CA PHE A 567 -12.71 -23.51 -9.54
C PHE A 567 -12.45 -22.56 -10.73
N ARG A 568 -11.20 -22.46 -11.18
CA ARG A 568 -10.88 -21.74 -12.43
C ARG A 568 -11.63 -22.34 -13.63
N ALA A 569 -11.66 -23.68 -13.74
CA ALA A 569 -12.29 -24.39 -14.84
C ALA A 569 -13.84 -24.34 -14.73
N ASP A 570 -14.40 -24.67 -13.56
CA ASP A 570 -15.81 -25.01 -13.41
C ASP A 570 -16.65 -23.86 -12.83
N LYS A 571 -16.02 -22.91 -12.09
CA LYS A 571 -16.72 -21.82 -11.39
C LYS A 571 -16.40 -20.44 -11.94
N GLY A 572 -15.53 -20.35 -12.93
CA GLY A 572 -15.15 -19.06 -13.49
C GLY A 572 -14.23 -18.23 -12.60
N LEU A 573 -13.59 -18.82 -11.58
CA LEU A 573 -12.63 -18.11 -10.73
C LEU A 573 -11.50 -17.51 -11.57
N SER A 574 -11.14 -16.26 -11.30
CA SER A 574 -10.20 -15.49 -12.13
C SER A 574 -8.99 -14.95 -11.36
N ALA A 575 -9.09 -14.93 -10.04
CA ALA A 575 -7.98 -14.57 -9.15
C ALA A 575 -8.11 -15.30 -7.81
N ALA A 576 -6.96 -15.50 -7.15
CA ALA A 576 -6.90 -16.02 -5.79
C ALA A 576 -5.70 -15.42 -5.05
N ILE A 577 -5.90 -15.04 -3.79
CA ILE A 577 -4.87 -14.42 -2.95
C ILE A 577 -4.66 -15.28 -1.70
N TYR A 578 -3.43 -15.80 -1.56
CA TYR A 578 -3.04 -16.61 -0.40
C TYR A 578 -2.57 -15.74 0.76
N THR A 579 -3.05 -15.95 1.94
CA THR A 579 -2.65 -15.27 3.16
C THR A 579 -1.59 -16.08 3.89
N GLU A 580 -0.28 -15.69 3.90
CA GLU A 580 0.25 -14.43 3.38
C GLU A 580 1.75 -14.52 2.98
N THR A 581 2.39 -13.42 2.62
CA THR A 581 3.82 -13.43 2.19
C THR A 581 4.76 -13.79 3.34
N THR A 582 4.63 -13.13 4.48
CA THR A 582 5.48 -13.33 5.67
C THR A 582 4.62 -13.40 6.92
N ASP A 583 5.08 -14.11 7.95
CA ASP A 583 4.50 -13.94 9.27
C ASP A 583 4.53 -12.45 9.68
N VAL A 584 3.53 -12.02 10.45
CA VAL A 584 3.44 -10.66 10.99
C VAL A 584 3.05 -10.73 12.46
N GLU A 585 3.96 -10.36 13.34
CA GLU A 585 3.78 -10.41 14.80
C GLU A 585 3.20 -11.74 15.30
N GLU A 586 1.89 -11.83 15.60
CA GLU A 586 1.25 -13.07 16.04
C GLU A 586 0.74 -13.96 14.91
N GLU A 587 0.56 -13.43 13.72
CA GLU A 587 0.19 -14.22 12.54
C GLU A 587 1.36 -15.10 12.11
N LEU A 588 1.09 -16.41 11.96
CA LEU A 588 2.10 -17.43 11.67
C LEU A 588 1.83 -18.13 10.31
N ASN A 589 1.22 -17.44 9.38
CA ASN A 589 0.67 -17.99 8.13
C ASN A 589 1.45 -17.55 6.87
N GLY A 590 2.61 -16.93 7.04
CA GLY A 590 3.49 -16.51 5.95
C GLY A 590 4.22 -17.67 5.25
N PHE A 591 4.68 -17.44 4.01
CA PHE A 591 5.67 -18.27 3.34
C PHE A 591 7.04 -18.19 4.01
N PHE A 592 7.32 -17.06 4.66
CA PHE A 592 8.51 -16.81 5.46
C PHE A 592 8.15 -16.54 6.91
N THR A 593 9.11 -16.80 7.80
CA THR A 593 9.07 -16.27 9.18
C THR A 593 9.09 -14.74 9.17
N TYR A 594 8.62 -14.12 10.24
CA TYR A 594 8.53 -12.66 10.39
C TYR A 594 9.89 -11.96 10.16
N ASP A 595 10.98 -12.57 10.55
CA ASP A 595 12.35 -12.08 10.35
C ASP A 595 12.95 -12.40 8.96
N ARG A 596 12.18 -13.00 8.03
CA ARG A 596 12.58 -13.41 6.66
C ARG A 596 13.77 -14.39 6.61
N ARG A 597 14.12 -15.03 7.73
CA ARG A 597 15.28 -15.94 7.79
C ARG A 597 14.97 -17.38 7.37
N VAL A 598 13.72 -17.81 7.54
CA VAL A 598 13.31 -19.18 7.26
C VAL A 598 12.19 -19.23 6.25
N LYS A 599 12.38 -20.01 5.20
CA LYS A 599 11.34 -20.42 4.25
C LYS A 599 10.54 -21.56 4.89
N LYS A 600 9.24 -21.38 5.07
CA LYS A 600 8.36 -22.35 5.75
C LYS A 600 7.84 -23.43 4.81
N LEU A 601 7.82 -23.14 3.50
CA LEU A 601 7.37 -24.05 2.45
C LEU A 601 8.53 -24.40 1.50
N ASP A 602 8.34 -25.47 0.73
CA ASP A 602 9.22 -25.87 -0.39
C ASP A 602 8.92 -24.97 -1.60
N PHE A 603 9.80 -23.99 -1.85
CA PHE A 603 9.60 -22.97 -2.89
C PHE A 603 9.59 -23.55 -4.30
N ASP A 604 10.34 -24.62 -4.58
CA ASP A 604 10.35 -25.24 -5.90
C ASP A 604 9.01 -25.94 -6.17
N ARG A 605 8.50 -26.64 -5.16
CA ARG A 605 7.19 -27.29 -5.22
C ARG A 605 6.06 -26.26 -5.37
N VAL A 606 6.08 -25.20 -4.57
CA VAL A 606 5.13 -24.08 -4.61
C VAL A 606 5.16 -23.41 -5.99
N SER A 607 6.36 -23.02 -6.47
CA SER A 607 6.51 -22.37 -7.78
C SER A 607 5.95 -23.18 -8.93
N LYS A 608 6.16 -24.50 -8.90
CA LYS A 608 5.66 -25.42 -9.94
C LYS A 608 4.13 -25.43 -10.00
N VAL A 609 3.46 -25.55 -8.86
CA VAL A 609 1.98 -25.63 -8.84
C VAL A 609 1.34 -24.26 -9.11
N ASN A 610 1.97 -23.17 -8.67
CA ASN A 610 1.50 -21.81 -8.93
C ASN A 610 1.54 -21.47 -10.42
N LYS A 611 2.66 -21.75 -11.10
CA LYS A 611 2.79 -21.55 -12.55
C LYS A 611 1.78 -22.40 -13.31
N ALA A 612 1.60 -23.67 -12.93
CA ALA A 612 0.61 -24.53 -13.56
C ALA A 612 -0.82 -23.98 -13.43
N LEU A 613 -1.20 -23.45 -12.25
CA LEU A 613 -2.49 -22.79 -12.05
C LEU A 613 -2.63 -21.54 -12.93
N ILE A 614 -1.62 -20.68 -13.00
CA ILE A 614 -1.63 -19.46 -13.82
C ILE A 614 -1.74 -19.79 -15.31
N ASP A 615 -1.03 -20.81 -15.76
CA ASP A 615 -1.04 -21.26 -17.17
C ASP A 615 -2.32 -22.05 -17.54
N GLY A 616 -3.13 -22.49 -16.57
CA GLY A 616 -4.31 -23.32 -16.81
C GLY A 616 -4.00 -24.78 -17.12
N ARG A 617 -2.89 -25.27 -16.56
CA ARG A 617 -2.41 -26.67 -16.72
C ARG A 617 -2.63 -27.47 -15.44
#